data_6c09b4ff4a1644477282395f707e789d
#
_entry.id   6c09b4ff4a1644477282395f707e789d
#
_cell.length_a   1.000
_cell.length_b   1.000
_cell.length_c   1.000
_cell.angle_alpha   90.00
_cell.angle_beta   90.00
_cell.angle_gamma   90.00
#
_symmetry.space_group_name_H-M   'P 1'
#
loop_
_entity.id
_entity.type
_entity.pdbx_description
1 polymer ?
#
loop_
_entity_poly.entity_id
_entity_poly.type
_entity_poly.pdbx_seq_one_letter_code
_entity_poly.pdbx_strand_id
1 'polypeptide(L)'
;MKLENIDKSIQKQDILQGITLEVSPQKLTAFIGPNGAGKSTLLSIMSRLTKKDQGILSIKGREIESWNSQELAQELTILKQKINYQAKLTVEELVSFGRFPYSRGRLRPEDWEKIRETLDYLELTKLKDRYIDSLSGGQLQRVFIAMVLAQDTDFILLDEPLNNLDIKQSISMMQILKRLVSELGKTIIIVLHDINMASQYADEIVAFKDGQVFSNGR
;
A
#
# COMPACT_ATOMS: atom_id res chain seq x y z
N MET A 1 0.85 5.96 12.64
CA MET A 1 0.36 7.06 11.79
C MET A 1 -0.91 7.61 12.41
N LYS A 2 -1.07 8.93 12.53
CA LYS A 2 -2.21 9.54 13.21
C LYS A 2 -2.88 10.57 12.29
N LEU A 3 -4.20 10.51 12.23
CA LEU A 3 -5.08 11.40 11.47
C LEU A 3 -6.01 12.09 12.46
N GLU A 4 -6.16 13.41 12.36
CA GLU A 4 -7.01 14.21 13.25
C GLU A 4 -7.86 15.18 12.42
N ASN A 5 -9.18 14.96 12.44
CA ASN A 5 -10.19 15.80 11.77
C ASN A 5 -9.87 16.05 10.28
N ILE A 6 -9.56 14.98 9.52
CA ILE A 6 -9.28 15.10 8.10
C ILE A 6 -10.56 15.30 7.31
N ASP A 7 -10.62 16.40 6.58
CA ASP A 7 -11.69 16.72 5.64
C ASP A 7 -11.17 16.75 4.20
N LYS A 8 -12.04 16.35 3.26
CA LYS A 8 -11.78 16.43 1.83
C LYS A 8 -13.03 16.58 1.02
N SER A 9 -13.11 17.64 0.23
CA SER A 9 -14.14 17.83 -0.79
C SER A 9 -13.53 17.76 -2.19
N ILE A 10 -14.28 17.20 -3.14
CA ILE A 10 -13.93 17.14 -4.57
C ILE A 10 -15.14 17.62 -5.36
N GLN A 11 -14.98 18.63 -6.21
CA GLN A 11 -16.07 19.23 -7.02
C GLN A 11 -17.30 19.63 -6.18
N LYS A 12 -17.05 20.20 -5.00
CA LYS A 12 -18.08 20.61 -4.02
C LYS A 12 -18.87 19.47 -3.36
N GLN A 13 -18.41 18.23 -3.53
CA GLN A 13 -18.95 17.08 -2.82
C GLN A 13 -17.99 16.70 -1.69
N ASP A 14 -18.51 16.58 -0.48
CA ASP A 14 -17.74 16.13 0.67
C ASP A 14 -17.48 14.63 0.56
N ILE A 15 -16.20 14.28 0.47
CA ILE A 15 -15.72 12.89 0.31
C ILE A 15 -15.27 12.33 1.66
N LEU A 16 -14.63 13.17 2.50
CA LEU A 16 -14.21 12.79 3.84
C LEU A 16 -14.63 13.91 4.80
N GLN A 17 -15.17 13.52 5.96
CA GLN A 17 -15.72 14.44 6.95
C GLN A 17 -15.21 14.08 8.34
N GLY A 18 -14.29 14.89 8.87
CA GLY A 18 -13.77 14.78 10.23
C GLY A 18 -13.10 13.44 10.55
N ILE A 19 -12.39 12.83 9.61
CA ILE A 19 -11.75 11.53 9.83
C ILE A 19 -10.68 11.66 10.92
N THR A 20 -10.92 10.98 12.04
CA THR A 20 -9.94 10.83 13.13
C THR A 20 -9.65 9.34 13.32
N LEU A 21 -8.39 8.95 13.13
CA LEU A 21 -7.95 7.56 13.14
C LEU A 21 -6.48 7.48 13.54
N GLU A 22 -6.15 6.50 14.35
CA GLU A 22 -4.78 6.10 14.63
C GLU A 22 -4.53 4.69 14.10
N VAL A 23 -3.50 4.56 13.23
CA VAL A 23 -3.06 3.28 12.68
C VAL A 23 -1.96 2.73 13.58
N SER A 24 -2.20 1.56 14.14
CA SER A 24 -1.23 0.87 15.00
C SER A 24 0.00 0.40 14.20
N PRO A 25 1.22 0.57 14.72
CA PRO A 25 2.42 0.08 14.06
C PRO A 25 2.45 -1.46 14.03
N GLN A 26 3.12 -2.01 13.02
CA GLN A 26 3.37 -3.45 12.88
C GLN A 26 2.08 -4.29 12.88
N LYS A 27 1.04 -3.76 12.22
CA LYS A 27 -0.25 -4.44 12.05
C LYS A 27 -0.75 -4.33 10.62
N LEU A 28 -1.63 -5.27 10.27
CA LEU A 28 -2.44 -5.23 9.05
C LEU A 28 -3.79 -4.61 9.40
N THR A 29 -4.00 -3.36 8.96
CA THR A 29 -5.27 -2.65 9.13
C THR A 29 -6.06 -2.67 7.81
N ALA A 30 -7.27 -3.22 7.84
CA ALA A 30 -8.16 -3.25 6.68
C ALA A 30 -9.17 -2.09 6.72
N PHE A 31 -9.25 -1.33 5.63
CA PHE A 31 -10.30 -0.35 5.37
C PHE A 31 -11.40 -1.01 4.56
N ILE A 32 -12.61 -1.09 5.12
CA ILE A 32 -13.78 -1.70 4.48
C ILE A 32 -14.92 -0.67 4.36
N GLY A 33 -15.90 -0.96 3.51
CA GLY A 33 -17.08 -0.12 3.32
C GLY A 33 -17.49 -0.04 1.84
N PRO A 34 -18.64 0.54 1.53
CA PRO A 34 -19.17 0.64 0.17
C PRO A 34 -18.25 1.46 -0.75
N ASN A 35 -18.47 1.29 -2.07
CA ASN A 35 -17.81 2.15 -3.06
C ASN A 35 -18.22 3.60 -2.84
N GLY A 36 -17.29 4.52 -3.01
CA GLY A 36 -17.53 5.95 -2.75
C GLY A 36 -17.45 6.37 -1.29
N ALA A 37 -17.24 5.47 -0.33
CA ALA A 37 -17.13 5.83 1.11
C ALA A 37 -15.86 6.60 1.48
N GLY A 38 -14.97 6.93 0.53
CA GLY A 38 -13.78 7.75 0.76
C GLY A 38 -12.48 6.97 1.02
N LYS A 39 -12.49 5.64 1.06
CA LYS A 39 -11.32 4.80 1.40
C LYS A 39 -10.06 5.10 0.57
N SER A 40 -10.17 5.02 -0.75
CA SER A 40 -9.03 5.30 -1.67
C SER A 40 -8.62 6.77 -1.65
N THR A 41 -9.56 7.70 -1.39
CA THR A 41 -9.25 9.10 -1.19
C THR A 41 -8.42 9.30 0.06
N LEU A 42 -8.80 8.63 1.16
CA LEU A 42 -8.02 8.67 2.40
C LEU A 42 -6.62 8.09 2.21
N LEU A 43 -6.48 6.92 1.54
CA LEU A 43 -5.17 6.37 1.20
C LEU A 43 -4.31 7.36 0.37
N SER A 44 -4.94 8.04 -0.58
CA SER A 44 -4.26 9.04 -1.42
C SER A 44 -3.80 10.27 -0.60
N ILE A 45 -4.55 10.65 0.43
CA ILE A 45 -4.14 11.70 1.39
C ILE A 45 -3.00 11.18 2.28
N MET A 46 -3.13 9.96 2.82
CA MET A 46 -2.12 9.33 3.66
C MET A 46 -0.77 9.15 2.94
N SER A 47 -0.78 9.05 1.61
CA SER A 47 0.42 8.98 0.77
C SER A 47 0.86 10.33 0.19
N ARG A 48 0.19 11.42 0.55
CA ARG A 48 0.43 12.77 0.03
C ARG A 48 0.27 12.90 -1.50
N LEU A 49 -0.44 11.96 -2.14
CA LEU A 49 -0.83 12.07 -3.56
C LEU A 49 -1.98 13.04 -3.78
N THR A 50 -2.82 13.22 -2.74
CA THR A 50 -3.91 14.18 -2.71
C THR A 50 -3.78 15.04 -1.46
N LYS A 51 -3.96 16.36 -1.59
CA LYS A 51 -3.96 17.25 -0.44
C LYS A 51 -5.29 17.12 0.31
N LYS A 52 -5.22 17.06 1.64
CA LYS A 52 -6.37 17.26 2.52
C LYS A 52 -6.79 18.73 2.48
N ASP A 53 -8.05 19.01 2.81
CA ASP A 53 -8.54 20.39 2.92
C ASP A 53 -8.39 20.92 4.36
N GLN A 54 -8.63 20.05 5.36
CA GLN A 54 -8.45 20.37 6.77
C GLN A 54 -7.86 19.19 7.55
N GLY A 55 -7.51 19.42 8.82
CA GLY A 55 -7.02 18.42 9.75
C GLY A 55 -5.51 18.26 9.73
N ILE A 56 -5.02 17.34 10.56
CA ILE A 56 -3.59 17.03 10.74
C ILE A 56 -3.35 15.56 10.44
N LEU A 57 -2.32 15.28 9.65
CA LEU A 57 -1.83 13.93 9.39
C LEU A 57 -0.35 13.85 9.78
N SER A 58 -0.01 12.92 10.67
CA SER A 58 1.36 12.73 11.12
C SER A 58 1.84 11.27 10.98
N ILE A 59 3.13 11.13 10.64
CA ILE A 59 3.86 9.87 10.57
C ILE A 59 5.05 9.97 11.53
N LYS A 60 5.17 9.03 12.47
CA LYS A 60 6.23 9.04 13.50
C LYS A 60 6.30 10.38 14.25
N GLY A 61 5.14 10.99 14.55
CA GLY A 61 5.05 12.27 15.27
C GLY A 61 5.39 13.52 14.47
N ARG A 62 5.70 13.40 13.17
CA ARG A 62 6.00 14.51 12.27
C ARG A 62 4.87 14.68 11.25
N GLU A 63 4.36 15.92 11.06
CA GLU A 63 3.33 16.20 10.06
C GLU A 63 3.79 15.83 8.65
N ILE A 64 2.89 15.25 7.86
CA ILE A 64 3.24 14.72 6.54
C ILE A 64 3.69 15.79 5.56
N GLU A 65 3.20 17.01 5.70
CA GLU A 65 3.58 18.15 4.87
C GLU A 65 5.00 18.63 5.13
N SER A 66 5.55 18.38 6.33
CA SER A 66 6.90 18.78 6.71
C SER A 66 8.00 17.84 6.20
N TRP A 67 7.65 16.66 5.71
CA TRP A 67 8.60 15.74 5.09
C TRP A 67 8.98 16.21 3.70
N ASN A 68 10.27 16.15 3.33
CA ASN A 68 10.61 16.23 1.92
C ASN A 68 10.16 14.95 1.19
N SER A 69 10.00 15.03 -0.14
CA SER A 69 9.41 13.91 -0.91
C SER A 69 10.26 12.66 -0.90
N GLN A 70 11.59 12.79 -0.86
CA GLN A 70 12.51 11.66 -0.83
C GLN A 70 12.49 10.96 0.53
N GLU A 71 12.54 11.72 1.63
CA GLU A 71 12.43 11.18 2.99
C GLU A 71 11.09 10.45 3.17
N LEU A 72 9.98 11.06 2.75
CA LEU A 72 8.66 10.43 2.84
C LEU A 72 8.60 9.12 2.05
N ALA A 73 9.20 9.08 0.85
CA ALA A 73 9.24 7.87 0.02
C ALA A 73 10.16 6.76 0.60
N GLN A 74 10.99 7.07 1.60
CA GLN A 74 11.74 6.07 2.37
C GLN A 74 10.97 5.56 3.60
N GLU A 75 9.92 6.25 4.01
CA GLU A 75 9.07 5.87 5.14
C GLU A 75 7.76 5.18 4.72
N LEU A 76 7.22 5.56 3.55
CA LEU A 76 5.90 5.15 3.11
C LEU A 76 5.88 4.85 1.62
N THR A 77 5.22 3.75 1.26
CA THR A 77 4.92 3.37 -0.12
C THR A 77 3.43 3.19 -0.33
N ILE A 78 2.97 3.37 -1.57
CA ILE A 78 1.58 3.09 -1.96
C ILE A 78 1.52 2.30 -3.26
N LEU A 79 0.68 1.26 -3.26
CA LEU A 79 0.25 0.54 -4.46
C LEU A 79 -1.19 0.95 -4.78
N LYS A 80 -1.39 1.63 -5.92
CA LYS A 80 -2.72 2.03 -6.39
C LYS A 80 -3.42 0.89 -7.14
N GLN A 81 -4.74 0.91 -7.14
CA GLN A 81 -5.60 -0.06 -7.81
C GLN A 81 -5.26 -0.26 -9.30
N LYS A 82 -4.94 0.82 -10.00
CA LYS A 82 -4.60 0.79 -11.43
C LYS A 82 -3.19 1.29 -11.65
N ILE A 83 -2.34 0.41 -12.16
CA ILE A 83 -1.02 0.76 -12.65
C ILE A 83 -1.06 0.57 -14.17
N ASN A 84 -1.07 1.69 -14.89
CA ASN A 84 -0.96 1.66 -16.35
C ASN A 84 0.53 1.61 -16.72
N TYR A 85 0.97 0.47 -17.22
CA TYR A 85 2.31 0.32 -17.78
C TYR A 85 2.20 0.05 -19.30
N GLN A 86 2.95 0.80 -20.10
CA GLN A 86 3.03 0.61 -21.54
C GLN A 86 4.44 0.09 -21.96
N ALA A 87 5.36 0.04 -21.02
CA ALA A 87 6.73 -0.40 -21.26
C ALA A 87 6.85 -1.93 -21.14
N LYS A 88 7.64 -2.53 -22.06
CA LYS A 88 8.07 -3.93 -21.90
C LYS A 88 9.15 -3.97 -20.82
N LEU A 89 8.77 -4.40 -19.64
CA LEU A 89 9.65 -4.53 -18.48
C LEU A 89 9.76 -6.00 -18.07
N THR A 90 10.93 -6.40 -17.64
CA THR A 90 11.11 -7.65 -16.91
C THR A 90 10.64 -7.51 -15.46
N VAL A 91 10.44 -8.62 -14.77
CA VAL A 91 10.11 -8.65 -13.33
C VAL A 91 11.17 -7.91 -12.52
N GLU A 92 12.46 -8.19 -12.78
CA GLU A 92 13.57 -7.55 -12.06
C GLU A 92 13.60 -6.03 -12.29
N GLU A 93 13.38 -5.58 -13.53
CA GLU A 93 13.30 -4.16 -13.86
C GLU A 93 12.14 -3.47 -13.13
N LEU A 94 10.95 -4.08 -13.09
CA LEU A 94 9.81 -3.51 -12.37
C LEU A 94 10.08 -3.44 -10.87
N VAL A 95 10.63 -4.49 -10.27
CA VAL A 95 10.96 -4.50 -8.83
C VAL A 95 12.04 -3.46 -8.51
N SER A 96 12.97 -3.22 -9.43
CA SER A 96 14.02 -2.22 -9.24
C SER A 96 13.50 -0.79 -9.08
N PHE A 97 12.32 -0.47 -9.60
CA PHE A 97 11.70 0.86 -9.39
C PHE A 97 11.41 1.14 -7.92
N GLY A 98 11.20 0.11 -7.10
CA GLY A 98 11.10 0.29 -5.64
C GLY A 98 12.34 0.96 -5.03
N ARG A 99 13.51 0.80 -5.63
CA ARG A 99 14.76 1.41 -5.13
C ARG A 99 14.96 2.88 -5.54
N PHE A 100 14.03 3.44 -6.35
CA PHE A 100 14.18 4.81 -6.85
C PHE A 100 14.39 5.88 -5.75
N PRO A 101 13.74 5.84 -4.56
CA PRO A 101 13.96 6.81 -3.49
C PRO A 101 15.39 6.84 -2.95
N TYR A 102 16.15 5.76 -3.14
CA TYR A 102 17.54 5.62 -2.71
C TYR A 102 18.53 5.88 -3.84
N SER A 103 18.28 5.27 -4.99
CA SER A 103 19.19 5.21 -6.14
C SER A 103 19.06 6.39 -7.11
N ARG A 104 17.89 7.04 -7.15
CA ARG A 104 17.51 8.03 -8.19
C ARG A 104 17.75 7.51 -9.61
N GLY A 105 17.49 6.22 -9.82
CA GLY A 105 17.67 5.53 -11.09
C GLY A 105 19.10 5.02 -11.36
N ARG A 106 20.05 5.20 -10.42
CA ARG A 106 21.41 4.65 -10.50
C ARG A 106 21.59 3.62 -9.39
N LEU A 107 21.17 2.38 -9.67
CA LEU A 107 21.23 1.28 -8.71
C LEU A 107 22.67 0.99 -8.28
N ARG A 108 22.89 0.88 -6.97
CA ARG A 108 24.14 0.49 -6.32
C ARG A 108 24.13 -1.00 -5.96
N PRO A 109 25.26 -1.59 -5.56
CA PRO A 109 25.32 -2.98 -5.11
C PRO A 109 24.29 -3.31 -4.02
N GLU A 110 24.09 -2.40 -3.05
CA GLU A 110 23.14 -2.57 -1.95
C GLU A 110 21.68 -2.60 -2.46
N ASP A 111 21.36 -1.82 -3.50
CA ASP A 111 20.03 -1.84 -4.12
C ASP A 111 19.77 -3.17 -4.82
N TRP A 112 20.77 -3.71 -5.53
CA TRP A 112 20.68 -5.02 -6.18
C TRP A 112 20.56 -6.17 -5.18
N GLU A 113 21.24 -6.07 -4.04
CA GLU A 113 21.08 -7.03 -2.94
C GLU A 113 19.65 -7.04 -2.44
N LYS A 114 19.07 -5.85 -2.16
CA LYS A 114 17.69 -5.72 -1.71
C LYS A 114 16.66 -6.22 -2.73
N ILE A 115 16.90 -5.98 -4.00
CA ILE A 115 16.06 -6.53 -5.09
C ILE A 115 16.10 -8.06 -5.07
N ARG A 116 17.29 -8.68 -4.98
CA ARG A 116 17.42 -10.13 -4.92
C ARG A 116 16.73 -10.73 -3.70
N GLU A 117 16.97 -10.18 -2.50
CA GLU A 117 16.30 -10.61 -1.27
C GLU A 117 14.77 -10.57 -1.42
N THR A 118 14.25 -9.49 -2.01
CA THR A 118 12.81 -9.31 -2.23
C THR A 118 12.25 -10.34 -3.22
N LEU A 119 12.96 -10.60 -4.32
CA LEU A 119 12.57 -11.60 -5.31
C LEU A 119 12.56 -13.01 -4.71
N ASP A 120 13.55 -13.34 -3.89
CA ASP A 120 13.63 -14.63 -3.19
C ASP A 120 12.51 -14.76 -2.15
N TYR A 121 12.28 -13.73 -1.32
CA TYR A 121 11.25 -13.73 -0.29
C TYR A 121 9.85 -13.96 -0.87
N LEU A 122 9.57 -13.42 -2.05
CA LEU A 122 8.29 -13.56 -2.75
C LEU A 122 8.26 -14.68 -3.79
N GLU A 123 9.29 -15.54 -3.84
CA GLU A 123 9.40 -16.68 -4.75
C GLU A 123 9.33 -16.29 -6.25
N LEU A 124 9.91 -15.14 -6.59
CA LEU A 124 9.91 -14.58 -7.95
C LEU A 124 11.23 -14.78 -8.70
N THR A 125 12.28 -15.30 -8.06
CA THR A 125 13.63 -15.46 -8.64
C THR A 125 13.63 -16.18 -9.97
N LYS A 126 12.79 -17.23 -10.13
CA LYS A 126 12.66 -17.97 -11.40
C LYS A 126 11.95 -17.20 -12.51
N LEU A 127 11.31 -16.10 -12.18
CA LEU A 127 10.54 -15.25 -13.11
C LEU A 127 11.24 -13.92 -13.40
N LYS A 128 12.39 -13.63 -12.78
CA LYS A 128 13.03 -12.31 -12.80
C LYS A 128 13.29 -11.76 -14.21
N ASP A 129 13.66 -12.63 -15.14
CA ASP A 129 13.98 -12.26 -16.53
C ASP A 129 12.75 -12.30 -17.46
N ARG A 130 11.57 -12.72 -16.95
CA ARG A 130 10.33 -12.73 -17.74
C ARG A 130 9.74 -11.34 -17.85
N TYR A 131 9.16 -11.06 -19.01
CA TYR A 131 8.37 -9.83 -19.20
C TYR A 131 7.06 -9.89 -18.41
N ILE A 132 6.68 -8.77 -17.81
CA ILE A 132 5.50 -8.66 -16.94
C ILE A 132 4.19 -8.91 -17.69
N ASP A 133 4.13 -8.63 -18.99
CA ASP A 133 2.97 -8.89 -19.84
C ASP A 133 2.73 -10.39 -20.12
N SER A 134 3.74 -11.23 -19.86
CA SER A 134 3.65 -12.70 -20.00
C SER A 134 3.20 -13.41 -18.72
N LEU A 135 2.97 -12.67 -17.64
CA LEU A 135 2.62 -13.22 -16.32
C LEU A 135 1.10 -13.43 -16.16
N SER A 136 0.71 -14.41 -15.35
CA SER A 136 -0.67 -14.46 -14.86
C SER A 136 -0.99 -13.28 -13.95
N GLY A 137 -2.29 -12.95 -13.78
CA GLY A 137 -2.70 -11.84 -12.92
C GLY A 137 -2.16 -11.94 -11.49
N GLY A 138 -2.18 -13.14 -10.89
CA GLY A 138 -1.63 -13.35 -9.54
C GLY A 138 -0.10 -13.24 -9.48
N GLN A 139 0.62 -13.69 -10.53
CA GLN A 139 2.07 -13.49 -10.62
C GLN A 139 2.40 -11.99 -10.74
N LEU A 140 1.71 -11.28 -11.61
CA LEU A 140 1.90 -9.85 -11.80
C LEU A 140 1.61 -9.07 -10.51
N GLN A 141 0.53 -9.40 -9.81
CA GLN A 141 0.21 -8.76 -8.53
C GLN A 141 1.29 -9.00 -7.48
N ARG A 142 1.86 -10.21 -7.43
CA ARG A 142 2.99 -10.54 -6.55
C ARG A 142 4.23 -9.71 -6.91
N VAL A 143 4.47 -9.45 -8.20
CA VAL A 143 5.58 -8.57 -8.65
C VAL A 143 5.35 -7.13 -8.21
N PHE A 144 4.11 -6.61 -8.25
CA PHE A 144 3.82 -5.28 -7.70
C PHE A 144 4.07 -5.20 -6.19
N ILE A 145 3.72 -6.24 -5.43
CA ILE A 145 4.07 -6.31 -4.00
C ILE A 145 5.59 -6.38 -3.82
N ALA A 146 6.32 -7.08 -4.70
CA ALA A 146 7.78 -7.10 -4.66
C ALA A 146 8.38 -5.70 -4.89
N MET A 147 7.87 -4.94 -5.85
CA MET A 147 8.29 -3.56 -6.07
C MET A 147 8.07 -2.69 -4.82
N VAL A 148 6.90 -2.81 -4.19
CA VAL A 148 6.57 -2.11 -2.94
C VAL A 148 7.51 -2.54 -1.80
N LEU A 149 7.78 -3.84 -1.66
CA LEU A 149 8.66 -4.36 -0.61
C LEU A 149 10.12 -3.95 -0.83
N ALA A 150 10.59 -3.92 -2.08
CA ALA A 150 11.95 -3.47 -2.43
C ALA A 150 12.18 -1.99 -2.05
N GLN A 151 11.14 -1.17 -1.95
CA GLN A 151 11.23 0.19 -1.44
C GLN A 151 11.63 0.25 0.03
N ASP A 152 11.42 -0.83 0.79
CA ASP A 152 11.86 -1.04 2.17
C ASP A 152 11.36 0.03 3.16
N THR A 153 10.11 0.42 3.03
CA THR A 153 9.44 1.39 3.90
C THR A 153 8.80 0.71 5.12
N ASP A 154 8.58 1.47 6.19
CA ASP A 154 7.85 0.98 7.37
C ASP A 154 6.34 0.92 7.13
N PHE A 155 5.79 1.85 6.33
CA PHE A 155 4.37 1.93 6.01
C PHE A 155 4.11 1.52 4.57
N ILE A 156 3.17 0.59 4.38
CA ILE A 156 2.73 0.09 3.07
C ILE A 156 1.22 0.33 2.93
N LEU A 157 0.84 1.12 1.94
CA LEU A 157 -0.56 1.40 1.61
C LEU A 157 -0.96 0.63 0.36
N LEU A 158 -2.04 -0.14 0.42
CA LEU A 158 -2.51 -0.99 -0.68
C LEU A 158 -3.96 -0.66 -1.02
N ASP A 159 -4.19 -0.13 -2.20
CA ASP A 159 -5.53 0.22 -2.67
C ASP A 159 -6.11 -0.92 -3.54
N GLU A 160 -6.98 -1.72 -2.95
CA GLU A 160 -7.67 -2.85 -3.59
C GLU A 160 -6.73 -3.85 -4.31
N PRO A 161 -5.67 -4.35 -3.65
CA PRO A 161 -4.65 -5.18 -4.31
C PRO A 161 -5.15 -6.59 -4.67
N LEU A 162 -6.33 -7.00 -4.23
CA LEU A 162 -6.91 -8.30 -4.51
C LEU A 162 -7.86 -8.30 -5.71
N ASN A 163 -8.13 -7.13 -6.31
CA ASN A 163 -9.02 -7.03 -7.46
C ASN A 163 -8.49 -7.85 -8.64
N ASN A 164 -9.40 -8.54 -9.30
CA ASN A 164 -9.13 -9.45 -10.44
C ASN A 164 -8.30 -10.70 -10.08
N LEU A 165 -8.13 -11.02 -8.81
CA LEU A 165 -7.55 -12.28 -8.35
C LEU A 165 -8.66 -13.30 -8.05
N ASP A 166 -8.40 -14.56 -8.32
CA ASP A 166 -9.25 -15.64 -7.83
C ASP A 166 -9.07 -15.81 -6.30
N ILE A 167 -9.97 -16.59 -5.68
CA ILE A 167 -9.99 -16.81 -4.23
C ILE A 167 -8.65 -17.38 -3.73
N LYS A 168 -8.07 -18.34 -4.46
CA LYS A 168 -6.80 -18.97 -4.07
C LYS A 168 -5.65 -17.97 -4.11
N GLN A 169 -5.60 -17.15 -5.14
CA GLN A 169 -4.60 -16.09 -5.28
C GLN A 169 -4.77 -15.01 -4.21
N SER A 170 -6.01 -14.63 -3.91
CA SER A 170 -6.33 -13.66 -2.84
C SER A 170 -5.89 -14.16 -1.47
N ILE A 171 -6.17 -15.43 -1.13
CA ILE A 171 -5.70 -16.06 0.11
C ILE A 171 -4.17 -16.05 0.18
N SER A 172 -3.49 -16.48 -0.88
CA SER A 172 -2.02 -16.48 -0.94
C SER A 172 -1.46 -15.07 -0.74
N MET A 173 -2.08 -14.05 -1.35
CA MET A 173 -1.67 -12.66 -1.18
C MET A 173 -1.85 -12.18 0.26
N MET A 174 -2.99 -12.46 0.89
CA MET A 174 -3.21 -12.08 2.29
C MET A 174 -2.22 -12.76 3.24
N GLN A 175 -1.86 -14.03 2.98
CA GLN A 175 -0.82 -14.73 3.73
C GLN A 175 0.56 -14.04 3.58
N ILE A 176 0.92 -13.62 2.38
CA ILE A 176 2.14 -12.83 2.15
C ILE A 176 2.10 -11.54 2.97
N LEU A 177 1.01 -10.78 2.92
CA LEU A 177 0.90 -9.52 3.68
C LEU A 177 0.99 -9.74 5.19
N LYS A 178 0.40 -10.81 5.71
CA LYS A 178 0.57 -11.19 7.14
C LYS A 178 2.01 -11.50 7.49
N ARG A 179 2.74 -12.21 6.62
CA ARG A 179 4.18 -12.47 6.81
C ARG A 179 5.00 -11.18 6.81
N LEU A 180 4.71 -10.21 5.91
CA LEU A 180 5.37 -8.91 5.92
C LEU A 180 5.21 -8.17 7.26
N VAL A 181 4.04 -8.30 7.89
CA VAL A 181 3.80 -7.73 9.23
C VAL A 181 4.56 -8.51 10.29
N SER A 182 4.41 -9.85 10.35
CA SER A 182 4.93 -10.67 11.46
C SER A 182 6.44 -10.90 11.39
N GLU A 183 7.01 -11.03 10.18
CA GLU A 183 8.42 -11.36 9.99
C GLU A 183 9.29 -10.12 9.78
N LEU A 184 8.75 -9.09 9.09
CA LEU A 184 9.49 -7.88 8.72
C LEU A 184 9.04 -6.62 9.47
N GLY A 185 8.07 -6.73 10.39
CA GLY A 185 7.58 -5.61 11.20
C GLY A 185 6.92 -4.49 10.41
N LYS A 186 6.41 -4.76 9.20
CA LYS A 186 5.79 -3.73 8.35
C LYS A 186 4.41 -3.34 8.90
N THR A 187 4.05 -2.06 8.73
CA THR A 187 2.70 -1.56 9.00
C THR A 187 1.95 -1.48 7.68
N ILE A 188 0.87 -2.23 7.53
CA ILE A 188 0.14 -2.34 6.27
C ILE A 188 -1.27 -1.81 6.44
N ILE A 189 -1.68 -0.89 5.57
CA ILE A 189 -3.06 -0.44 5.43
C ILE A 189 -3.57 -0.91 4.06
N ILE A 190 -4.67 -1.67 4.07
CA ILE A 190 -5.23 -2.27 2.86
C ILE A 190 -6.69 -1.91 2.70
N VAL A 191 -7.09 -1.47 1.52
CA VAL A 191 -8.51 -1.34 1.16
C VAL A 191 -9.01 -2.68 0.65
N LEU A 192 -10.08 -3.20 1.25
CA LEU A 192 -10.72 -4.45 0.88
C LEU A 192 -12.22 -4.25 0.66
N HIS A 193 -12.80 -5.01 -0.29
CA HIS A 193 -14.24 -5.11 -0.49
C HIS A 193 -14.86 -6.32 0.23
N ASP A 194 -14.08 -7.38 0.39
CA ASP A 194 -14.54 -8.62 1.03
C ASP A 194 -14.31 -8.55 2.56
N ILE A 195 -15.40 -8.45 3.30
CA ILE A 195 -15.38 -8.41 4.76
C ILE A 195 -14.87 -9.73 5.37
N ASN A 196 -15.05 -10.87 4.68
CA ASN A 196 -14.57 -12.14 5.20
C ASN A 196 -13.04 -12.19 5.15
N MET A 197 -12.45 -11.69 4.05
CA MET A 197 -11.00 -11.54 3.94
C MET A 197 -10.46 -10.57 5.01
N ALA A 198 -11.11 -9.44 5.24
CA ALA A 198 -10.72 -8.51 6.30
C ALA A 198 -10.80 -9.19 7.68
N SER A 199 -11.91 -9.84 8.00
CA SER A 199 -12.13 -10.52 9.29
C SER A 199 -11.15 -11.65 9.56
N GLN A 200 -10.73 -12.38 8.53
CA GLN A 200 -9.83 -13.53 8.68
C GLN A 200 -8.35 -13.11 8.81
N TYR A 201 -7.94 -12.04 8.15
CA TYR A 201 -6.51 -11.71 8.01
C TYR A 201 -6.09 -10.41 8.68
N ALA A 202 -6.98 -9.41 8.80
CA ALA A 202 -6.60 -8.14 9.39
C ALA A 202 -6.47 -8.23 10.93
N ASP A 203 -5.55 -7.46 11.48
CA ASP A 203 -5.40 -7.28 12.93
C ASP A 203 -6.35 -6.19 13.43
N GLU A 204 -6.69 -5.24 12.55
CA GLU A 204 -7.62 -4.14 12.81
C GLU A 204 -8.49 -3.88 11.58
N ILE A 205 -9.75 -3.57 11.81
CA ILE A 205 -10.72 -3.24 10.75
C ILE A 205 -11.29 -1.86 11.02
N VAL A 206 -11.21 -0.99 10.01
CA VAL A 206 -11.85 0.32 10.02
C VAL A 206 -12.95 0.34 8.97
N ALA A 207 -14.19 0.46 9.40
CA ALA A 207 -15.35 0.52 8.54
C ALA A 207 -15.70 1.97 8.19
N PHE A 208 -15.86 2.23 6.89
CA PHE A 208 -16.21 3.55 6.35
C PHE A 208 -17.63 3.56 5.83
N LYS A 209 -18.33 4.67 6.08
CA LYS A 209 -19.64 4.95 5.51
C LYS A 209 -19.80 6.46 5.32
N ASP A 210 -20.26 6.87 4.15
CA ASP A 210 -20.60 8.27 3.82
C ASP A 210 -19.49 9.28 4.19
N GLY A 211 -18.24 8.94 3.90
CA GLY A 211 -17.09 9.79 4.16
C GLY A 211 -16.63 9.86 5.62
N GLN A 212 -17.15 8.99 6.48
CA GLN A 212 -16.82 8.95 7.91
C GLN A 212 -16.32 7.56 8.34
N VAL A 213 -15.58 7.50 9.46
CA VAL A 213 -15.32 6.25 10.17
C VAL A 213 -16.55 5.84 10.95
N PHE A 214 -17.19 4.76 10.53
CA PHE A 214 -18.39 4.23 11.16
C PHE A 214 -18.06 3.35 12.38
N SER A 215 -17.01 2.56 12.28
CA SER A 215 -16.54 1.69 13.35
C SER A 215 -15.05 1.43 13.20
N ASN A 216 -14.37 1.32 14.32
CA ASN A 216 -12.97 0.88 14.40
C ASN A 216 -12.88 -0.21 15.47
N GLY A 217 -12.36 -1.37 15.10
CA GLY A 217 -12.31 -2.53 15.99
C GLY A 217 -11.27 -3.57 15.58
N ARG A 218 -11.07 -4.54 16.46
CA ARG A 218 -10.23 -5.73 16.27
C ARG A 218 -11.05 -6.89 15.79
#